data_afb80537796e569553bee750a5515dd9
#
_entry.id   afb80537796e569553bee750a5515dd9
#
_cell.length_a   1.000
_cell.length_b   1.000
_cell.length_c   1.000
_cell.angle_alpha   90.00
_cell.angle_beta   90.00
_cell.angle_gamma   90.00
#
_symmetry.space_group_name_H-M   'P 1'
#
loop_
_entity.id
_entity.type
_entity.pdbx_description
1 polymer ?
#
loop_
_entity_poly.entity_id
_entity_poly.type
_entity_poly.pdbx_seq_one_letter_code
_entity_poly.pdbx_strand_id
1 'polypeptide(L)'
;VPDKTSKHKVLIVGGGFGGVKAALELRDREEFEVTLLSNSVNFSYYPTFYHTATGGLRAESQIPLRDLFKDKSVRFVLGTAKKLDRKKQQIIAGDGRKYAYDTLIVALGSVTNYFHIEGLEQYSYGIKSMDEISRFKKHLHDQLTDSRHPELNYVVVGGGPTGVEMAGSLPHYLETVRRNHKLPHRKLHIDLVEASPRLLPRSHESISKAVTRRLRKLGVKIFTKTAVQGETADSLIINGKALQTHTVIWTSGVANNPFFKENAFSLTERGKVHVDEYLCAEPQIFVLGDNNDGKYSGLAQTALLDGEFVAANLVRLFDNEQPKAYKPKLPVSVIPVGPDWAAVEWGKIRFSGKTGWLLRSAADWIGFHDVEPVWKATEQWFTSFGAEEDCAICRAASAQKA
;
A
#
# COMPACT_ATOMS: atom_id res chain seq x y z
N VAL A 1 9.16 -38.13 -15.16
CA VAL A 1 10.16 -37.17 -15.59
C VAL A 1 9.44 -36.20 -16.51
N PRO A 2 9.31 -34.89 -16.18
CA PRO A 2 8.71 -33.93 -17.11
C PRO A 2 9.50 -33.93 -18.41
N ASP A 3 8.80 -33.82 -19.51
CA ASP A 3 9.38 -33.68 -20.82
C ASP A 3 10.25 -32.40 -20.84
N LYS A 4 11.56 -32.56 -20.99
CA LYS A 4 12.55 -31.47 -21.00
C LYS A 4 12.36 -30.43 -22.13
N THR A 5 11.33 -30.61 -22.95
CA THR A 5 11.04 -29.73 -24.10
C THR A 5 10.02 -28.63 -23.79
N SER A 6 9.24 -28.71 -22.71
CA SER A 6 8.26 -27.66 -22.33
C SER A 6 8.74 -26.89 -21.09
N LYS A 7 8.76 -25.56 -21.18
CA LYS A 7 9.07 -24.70 -20.03
C LYS A 7 8.00 -24.85 -18.95
N HIS A 8 8.43 -24.80 -17.68
CA HIS A 8 7.53 -24.84 -16.52
C HIS A 8 6.77 -23.50 -16.38
N LYS A 9 5.45 -23.54 -16.46
CA LYS A 9 4.60 -22.34 -16.45
C LYS A 9 4.37 -21.83 -15.05
N VAL A 10 4.95 -20.67 -14.76
CA VAL A 10 4.72 -19.96 -13.49
C VAL A 10 3.75 -18.80 -13.74
N LEU A 11 2.54 -18.92 -13.20
CA LEU A 11 1.56 -17.85 -13.23
C LEU A 11 1.60 -17.10 -11.91
N ILE A 12 1.89 -15.80 -11.97
CA ILE A 12 1.89 -14.89 -10.84
C ILE A 12 0.68 -13.99 -10.95
N VAL A 13 -0.14 -13.93 -9.89
CA VAL A 13 -1.36 -13.11 -9.84
C VAL A 13 -1.20 -12.01 -8.81
N GLY A 14 -1.12 -10.77 -9.29
CA GLY A 14 -0.91 -9.57 -8.49
C GLY A 14 0.42 -8.87 -8.77
N GLY A 15 0.33 -7.62 -9.25
CA GLY A 15 1.48 -6.76 -9.60
C GLY A 15 1.99 -5.89 -8.45
N GLY A 16 1.82 -6.34 -7.19
CA GLY A 16 2.38 -5.70 -6.00
C GLY A 16 3.78 -6.21 -5.64
N PHE A 17 4.27 -5.86 -4.45
CA PHE A 17 5.64 -6.15 -3.99
C PHE A 17 6.02 -7.63 -4.13
N GLY A 18 5.22 -8.55 -3.62
CA GLY A 18 5.54 -9.98 -3.65
C GLY A 18 5.52 -10.56 -5.06
N GLY A 19 4.50 -10.21 -5.86
CA GLY A 19 4.38 -10.73 -7.22
C GLY A 19 5.43 -10.19 -8.16
N VAL A 20 5.72 -8.89 -8.10
CA VAL A 20 6.79 -8.26 -8.92
C VAL A 20 8.15 -8.83 -8.53
N LYS A 21 8.44 -8.97 -7.22
CA LYS A 21 9.71 -9.54 -6.76
C LYS A 21 9.88 -10.98 -7.24
N ALA A 22 8.86 -11.84 -7.07
CA ALA A 22 8.91 -13.21 -7.56
C ALA A 22 9.14 -13.28 -9.09
N ALA A 23 8.47 -12.41 -9.86
CA ALA A 23 8.66 -12.33 -11.31
C ALA A 23 10.09 -11.89 -11.68
N LEU A 24 10.65 -10.92 -10.96
CA LEU A 24 12.03 -10.43 -11.17
C LEU A 24 13.08 -11.48 -10.84
N GLU A 25 12.88 -12.30 -9.82
CA GLU A 25 13.81 -13.38 -9.44
C GLU A 25 13.82 -14.55 -10.45
N LEU A 26 12.68 -14.77 -11.12
CA LEU A 26 12.55 -15.86 -12.12
C LEU A 26 12.83 -15.41 -13.56
N ARG A 27 13.00 -14.11 -13.82
CA ARG A 27 13.03 -13.51 -15.17
C ARG A 27 14.12 -14.05 -16.10
N ASP A 28 15.27 -14.42 -15.54
CA ASP A 28 16.46 -14.80 -16.32
C ASP A 28 16.65 -16.32 -16.34
N ARG A 29 15.62 -17.09 -15.97
CA ARG A 29 15.62 -18.53 -15.89
C ARG A 29 14.92 -19.12 -17.11
N GLU A 30 15.68 -19.75 -17.98
CA GLU A 30 15.17 -20.30 -19.26
C GLU A 30 14.19 -21.45 -19.09
N GLU A 31 14.28 -22.16 -17.96
CA GLU A 31 13.40 -23.26 -17.58
C GLU A 31 11.97 -22.84 -17.24
N PHE A 32 11.74 -21.55 -16.94
CA PHE A 32 10.42 -21.02 -16.57
C PHE A 32 9.79 -20.17 -17.69
N GLU A 33 8.48 -20.35 -17.88
CA GLU A 33 7.63 -19.42 -18.63
C GLU A 33 6.83 -18.60 -17.62
N VAL A 34 7.32 -17.39 -17.31
CA VAL A 34 6.72 -16.53 -16.27
C VAL A 34 5.68 -15.61 -16.87
N THR A 35 4.44 -15.67 -16.35
CA THR A 35 3.36 -14.74 -16.68
C THR A 35 2.92 -14.00 -15.42
N LEU A 36 2.96 -12.66 -15.45
CA LEU A 36 2.42 -11.79 -14.40
C LEU A 36 1.05 -11.24 -14.83
N LEU A 37 -0.02 -11.66 -14.16
CA LEU A 37 -1.37 -11.14 -14.32
C LEU A 37 -1.65 -10.08 -13.24
N SER A 38 -1.90 -8.84 -13.64
CA SER A 38 -2.22 -7.74 -12.72
C SER A 38 -3.41 -6.94 -13.21
N ASN A 39 -4.23 -6.46 -12.29
CA ASN A 39 -5.35 -5.54 -12.56
C ASN A 39 -4.90 -4.06 -12.69
N SER A 40 -3.62 -3.77 -12.50
CA SER A 40 -3.02 -2.46 -12.68
C SER A 40 -1.92 -2.51 -13.73
N VAL A 41 -1.76 -1.44 -14.50
CA VAL A 41 -0.64 -1.26 -15.44
C VAL A 41 0.64 -0.82 -14.73
N ASN A 42 0.53 -0.39 -13.47
CA ASN A 42 1.64 0.10 -12.67
C ASN A 42 1.87 -0.80 -11.45
N PHE A 43 3.12 -0.94 -11.07
CA PHE A 43 3.52 -1.29 -9.72
C PHE A 43 3.28 -0.08 -8.81
N SER A 44 2.64 -0.30 -7.67
CA SER A 44 2.32 0.76 -6.70
C SER A 44 3.26 0.69 -5.51
N TYR A 45 4.08 1.72 -5.33
CA TYR A 45 4.97 1.86 -4.18
C TYR A 45 4.22 2.49 -3.01
N TYR A 46 3.48 1.68 -2.26
CA TYR A 46 2.61 2.11 -1.15
C TYR A 46 3.28 2.95 -0.07
N PRO A 47 4.58 2.76 0.26
CA PRO A 47 5.24 3.57 1.29
C PRO A 47 5.24 5.08 1.03
N THR A 48 5.08 5.53 -0.21
CA THR A 48 5.00 6.96 -0.58
C THR A 48 3.57 7.46 -0.83
N PHE A 49 2.55 6.62 -0.71
CA PHE A 49 1.16 7.02 -1.02
C PHE A 49 0.64 8.17 -0.16
N TYR A 50 1.00 8.22 1.13
CA TYR A 50 0.66 9.35 1.99
C TYR A 50 1.27 10.66 1.45
N HIS A 51 2.51 10.62 0.94
CA HIS A 51 3.20 11.78 0.37
C HIS A 51 2.55 12.20 -0.95
N THR A 52 2.31 11.26 -1.86
CA THR A 52 1.55 11.54 -3.11
C THR A 52 0.16 12.12 -2.82
N ALA A 53 -0.53 11.64 -1.78
CA ALA A 53 -1.83 12.17 -1.35
C ALA A 53 -1.72 13.59 -0.77
N THR A 54 -0.55 14.00 -0.30
CA THR A 54 -0.28 15.30 0.34
C THR A 54 0.75 16.12 -0.43
N GLY A 55 0.73 16.09 -1.77
CA GLY A 55 1.48 16.98 -2.64
C GLY A 55 2.76 16.41 -3.25
N GLY A 56 3.11 15.17 -2.96
CA GLY A 56 4.19 14.47 -3.67
C GLY A 56 3.82 14.12 -5.10
N LEU A 57 4.83 13.89 -5.94
CA LEU A 57 4.64 13.56 -7.35
C LEU A 57 4.04 12.18 -7.53
N ARG A 58 3.09 12.02 -8.44
CA ARG A 58 2.51 10.72 -8.77
C ARG A 58 3.57 9.70 -9.21
N ALA A 59 4.60 10.16 -9.89
CA ALA A 59 5.69 9.31 -10.39
C ALA A 59 6.44 8.57 -9.27
N GLU A 60 6.53 9.14 -8.06
CA GLU A 60 7.19 8.49 -6.92
C GLU A 60 6.50 7.21 -6.44
N SER A 61 5.20 7.09 -6.69
CA SER A 61 4.37 5.98 -6.22
C SER A 61 3.95 5.01 -7.32
N GLN A 62 4.26 5.31 -8.59
CA GLN A 62 3.76 4.53 -9.73
C GLN A 62 4.89 4.24 -10.72
N ILE A 63 5.24 2.96 -10.83
CA ILE A 63 6.25 2.48 -11.79
C ILE A 63 5.53 1.60 -12.81
N PRO A 64 5.58 1.92 -14.12
CA PRO A 64 4.91 1.12 -15.14
C PRO A 64 5.44 -0.32 -15.15
N LEU A 65 4.58 -1.33 -15.01
CA LEU A 65 4.97 -2.73 -15.03
C LEU A 65 5.63 -3.13 -16.37
N ARG A 66 5.22 -2.51 -17.46
CA ARG A 66 5.88 -2.73 -18.77
C ARG A 66 7.35 -2.31 -18.75
N ASP A 67 7.68 -1.23 -18.03
CA ASP A 67 9.06 -0.73 -17.94
C ASP A 67 9.91 -1.59 -17.02
N LEU A 68 9.31 -2.15 -15.95
CA LEU A 68 9.96 -3.10 -15.06
C LEU A 68 10.35 -4.40 -15.78
N PHE A 69 9.52 -4.86 -16.73
CA PHE A 69 9.70 -6.10 -17.45
C PHE A 69 10.16 -5.92 -18.91
N LYS A 70 10.51 -4.68 -19.29
CA LYS A 70 11.09 -4.42 -20.61
C LYS A 70 12.38 -5.23 -20.78
N ASP A 71 12.50 -5.90 -21.91
CA ASP A 71 13.66 -6.74 -22.27
C ASP A 71 13.93 -7.89 -21.29
N LYS A 72 12.89 -8.38 -20.59
CA LYS A 72 12.93 -9.50 -19.65
C LYS A 72 11.99 -10.61 -20.08
N SER A 73 12.33 -11.86 -19.73
CA SER A 73 11.52 -13.05 -20.08
C SER A 73 10.25 -13.20 -19.22
N VAL A 74 9.59 -12.08 -18.87
CA VAL A 74 8.33 -12.06 -18.12
C VAL A 74 7.22 -11.49 -18.99
N ARG A 75 6.17 -12.27 -19.20
CA ARG A 75 4.96 -11.84 -19.89
C ARG A 75 4.04 -11.09 -18.96
N PHE A 76 3.98 -9.76 -19.07
CA PHE A 76 2.98 -8.96 -18.36
C PHE A 76 1.63 -9.00 -19.07
N VAL A 77 0.56 -9.25 -18.30
CA VAL A 77 -0.83 -9.26 -18.77
C VAL A 77 -1.71 -8.40 -17.84
N LEU A 78 -2.41 -7.43 -18.43
CA LEU A 78 -3.42 -6.67 -17.72
C LEU A 78 -4.73 -7.47 -17.65
N GLY A 79 -5.21 -7.71 -16.43
CA GLY A 79 -6.46 -8.42 -16.16
C GLY A 79 -6.65 -8.72 -14.69
N THR A 80 -7.92 -8.92 -14.31
CA THR A 80 -8.29 -9.24 -12.93
C THR A 80 -8.56 -10.73 -12.80
N ALA A 81 -7.83 -11.44 -11.94
CA ALA A 81 -8.15 -12.83 -11.60
C ALA A 81 -9.51 -12.91 -10.91
N LYS A 82 -10.39 -13.80 -11.37
CA LYS A 82 -11.72 -13.99 -10.80
C LYS A 82 -11.93 -15.39 -10.26
N LYS A 83 -11.56 -16.42 -11.01
CA LYS A 83 -11.84 -17.80 -10.64
C LYS A 83 -10.59 -18.67 -10.77
N LEU A 84 -10.38 -19.51 -9.77
CA LEU A 84 -9.38 -20.58 -9.76
C LEU A 84 -10.02 -21.93 -10.11
N ASP A 85 -9.60 -22.51 -11.21
CA ASP A 85 -9.96 -23.89 -11.57
C ASP A 85 -8.78 -24.82 -11.24
N ARG A 86 -8.86 -25.44 -10.07
CA ARG A 86 -7.81 -26.35 -9.56
C ARG A 86 -7.64 -27.60 -10.40
N LYS A 87 -8.75 -28.13 -10.95
CA LYS A 87 -8.72 -29.37 -11.76
C LYS A 87 -7.99 -29.17 -13.08
N LYS A 88 -8.18 -27.98 -13.69
CA LYS A 88 -7.54 -27.62 -14.96
C LYS A 88 -6.27 -26.82 -14.77
N GLN A 89 -5.84 -26.57 -13.54
CA GLN A 89 -4.69 -25.73 -13.20
C GLN A 89 -4.67 -24.42 -14.00
N GLN A 90 -5.75 -23.63 -13.87
CA GLN A 90 -5.88 -22.36 -14.59
C GLN A 90 -6.57 -21.28 -13.75
N ILE A 91 -6.18 -20.04 -13.99
CA ILE A 91 -6.91 -18.84 -13.55
C ILE A 91 -7.80 -18.36 -14.70
N ILE A 92 -9.05 -18.04 -14.38
CA ILE A 92 -9.98 -17.39 -15.30
C ILE A 92 -10.05 -15.92 -14.90
N ALA A 93 -9.70 -15.05 -15.82
CA ALA A 93 -9.76 -13.60 -15.65
C ALA A 93 -11.20 -13.07 -15.81
N GLY A 94 -11.43 -11.82 -15.38
CA GLY A 94 -12.75 -11.18 -15.45
C GLY A 94 -13.29 -11.01 -16.88
N ASP A 95 -12.44 -11.00 -17.87
CA ASP A 95 -12.78 -10.97 -19.30
C ASP A 95 -12.96 -12.36 -19.94
N GLY A 96 -12.89 -13.43 -19.13
CA GLY A 96 -13.05 -14.81 -19.55
C GLY A 96 -11.78 -15.48 -20.09
N ARG A 97 -10.67 -14.75 -20.26
CA ARG A 97 -9.38 -15.35 -20.66
C ARG A 97 -8.87 -16.32 -19.60
N LYS A 98 -8.24 -17.40 -20.04
CA LYS A 98 -7.74 -18.48 -19.20
C LYS A 98 -6.22 -18.52 -19.23
N TYR A 99 -5.60 -18.67 -18.08
CA TYR A 99 -4.16 -18.75 -17.92
C TYR A 99 -3.83 -20.03 -17.16
N ALA A 100 -3.25 -21.00 -17.88
CA ALA A 100 -2.80 -22.26 -17.32
C ALA A 100 -1.49 -22.07 -16.55
N TYR A 101 -1.26 -22.89 -15.53
CA TYR A 101 -0.04 -22.90 -14.73
C TYR A 101 0.38 -24.32 -14.34
N ASP A 102 1.68 -24.51 -14.16
CA ASP A 102 2.25 -25.64 -13.41
C ASP A 102 2.49 -25.21 -11.95
N THR A 103 2.83 -23.93 -11.73
CA THR A 103 2.89 -23.28 -10.42
C THR A 103 2.13 -21.97 -10.42
N LEU A 104 1.32 -21.74 -9.39
CA LEU A 104 0.57 -20.50 -9.16
C LEU A 104 1.10 -19.76 -7.94
N ILE A 105 1.45 -18.48 -8.11
CA ILE A 105 1.82 -17.56 -7.04
C ILE A 105 0.74 -16.49 -6.92
N VAL A 106 0.06 -16.40 -5.75
CA VAL A 106 -1.03 -15.45 -5.52
C VAL A 106 -0.57 -14.35 -4.57
N ALA A 107 -0.48 -13.12 -5.05
CA ALA A 107 0.03 -11.94 -4.34
C ALA A 107 -0.89 -10.72 -4.54
N LEU A 108 -2.21 -10.89 -4.29
CA LEU A 108 -3.26 -9.92 -4.61
C LEU A 108 -3.32 -8.71 -3.66
N GLY A 109 -2.61 -8.78 -2.52
CA GLY A 109 -2.62 -7.75 -1.51
C GLY A 109 -3.97 -7.60 -0.79
N SER A 110 -4.07 -6.58 0.03
CA SER A 110 -5.24 -6.30 0.85
C SER A 110 -6.12 -5.20 0.23
N VAL A 111 -7.40 -5.21 0.56
CA VAL A 111 -8.39 -4.19 0.18
C VAL A 111 -8.79 -3.36 1.41
N THR A 112 -9.37 -2.18 1.19
CA THR A 112 -9.92 -1.36 2.28
C THR A 112 -11.09 -2.09 2.93
N ASN A 113 -11.16 -2.05 4.26
CA ASN A 113 -12.25 -2.59 5.05
C ASN A 113 -12.95 -1.45 5.79
N TYR A 114 -14.21 -1.26 5.50
CA TYR A 114 -15.07 -0.27 6.15
C TYR A 114 -15.86 -0.84 7.33
N PHE A 115 -15.62 -2.12 7.70
CA PHE A 115 -16.26 -2.83 8.83
C PHE A 115 -17.79 -2.79 8.81
N HIS A 116 -18.41 -2.62 7.66
CA HIS A 116 -19.86 -2.44 7.50
C HIS A 116 -20.43 -1.25 8.31
N ILE A 117 -19.59 -0.26 8.59
CA ILE A 117 -20.02 0.97 9.25
C ILE A 117 -20.76 1.84 8.21
N GLU A 118 -21.99 2.23 8.56
CA GLU A 118 -22.88 2.98 7.67
C GLU A 118 -22.23 4.28 7.19
N GLY A 119 -22.30 4.56 5.89
CA GLY A 119 -21.83 5.76 5.23
C GLY A 119 -20.34 5.81 4.92
N LEU A 120 -19.46 5.04 5.60
CA LEU A 120 -18.01 5.13 5.40
C LEU A 120 -17.58 4.85 3.95
N GLU A 121 -18.10 3.80 3.32
CA GLU A 121 -17.73 3.46 1.95
C GLU A 121 -18.20 4.53 0.95
N GLN A 122 -19.27 5.21 1.26
CA GLN A 122 -19.89 6.22 0.41
C GLN A 122 -19.20 7.59 0.53
N TYR A 123 -18.86 8.00 1.73
CA TYR A 123 -18.45 9.39 2.01
C TYR A 123 -16.97 9.55 2.33
N SER A 124 -16.30 8.53 2.88
CA SER A 124 -14.88 8.66 3.23
C SER A 124 -13.93 8.45 2.04
N TYR A 125 -12.69 8.90 2.22
CA TYR A 125 -11.61 8.79 1.24
C TYR A 125 -10.57 7.79 1.70
N GLY A 126 -10.36 6.72 0.93
CA GLY A 126 -9.22 5.84 1.07
C GLY A 126 -7.97 6.41 0.41
N ILE A 127 -6.82 5.79 0.70
CA ILE A 127 -5.53 6.10 0.06
C ILE A 127 -4.77 4.84 -0.33
N LYS A 128 -5.49 3.78 -0.70
CA LYS A 128 -4.90 2.49 -1.11
C LYS A 128 -4.72 2.33 -2.61
N SER A 129 -5.27 3.24 -3.41
CA SER A 129 -5.10 3.26 -4.85
C SER A 129 -4.88 4.68 -5.36
N MET A 130 -4.30 4.80 -6.56
CA MET A 130 -4.13 6.12 -7.18
C MET A 130 -5.44 6.79 -7.55
N ASP A 131 -6.50 6.00 -7.80
CA ASP A 131 -7.83 6.53 -8.05
C ASP A 131 -8.43 7.12 -6.76
N GLU A 132 -8.26 6.45 -5.62
CA GLU A 132 -8.65 7.00 -4.31
C GLU A 132 -7.88 8.29 -3.99
N ILE A 133 -6.55 8.30 -4.19
CA ILE A 133 -5.72 9.48 -3.99
C ILE A 133 -6.15 10.62 -4.90
N SER A 134 -6.45 10.34 -6.17
CA SER A 134 -6.89 11.37 -7.13
C SER A 134 -8.24 11.96 -6.74
N ARG A 135 -9.20 11.13 -6.30
CA ARG A 135 -10.50 11.60 -5.77
C ARG A 135 -10.31 12.45 -4.52
N PHE A 136 -9.48 11.98 -3.58
CA PHE A 136 -9.17 12.71 -2.36
C PHE A 136 -8.53 14.07 -2.64
N LYS A 137 -7.49 14.14 -3.48
CA LYS A 137 -6.83 15.41 -3.86
C LYS A 137 -7.80 16.37 -4.53
N LYS A 138 -8.65 15.86 -5.43
CA LYS A 138 -9.69 16.70 -6.06
C LYS A 138 -10.67 17.25 -5.03
N HIS A 139 -11.14 16.42 -4.12
CA HIS A 139 -12.04 16.84 -3.04
C HIS A 139 -11.38 17.90 -2.16
N LEU A 140 -10.14 17.68 -1.70
CA LEU A 140 -9.40 18.68 -0.91
C LEU A 140 -9.28 20.02 -1.62
N HIS A 141 -8.96 19.99 -2.92
CA HIS A 141 -8.87 21.19 -3.73
C HIS A 141 -10.21 21.92 -3.78
N ASP A 142 -11.29 21.22 -4.14
CA ASP A 142 -12.62 21.78 -4.28
C ASP A 142 -13.11 22.40 -2.95
N GLN A 143 -12.90 21.69 -1.83
CA GLN A 143 -13.29 22.16 -0.50
C GLN A 143 -12.49 23.35 0.00
N LEU A 144 -11.17 23.37 -0.25
CA LEU A 144 -10.32 24.51 0.15
C LEU A 144 -10.60 25.78 -0.68
N THR A 145 -10.90 25.62 -1.95
CA THR A 145 -11.14 26.73 -2.89
C THR A 145 -12.57 27.24 -2.88
N ASP A 146 -13.50 26.53 -2.23
CA ASP A 146 -14.86 27.01 -2.03
C ASP A 146 -14.84 28.30 -1.17
N SER A 147 -15.27 29.40 -1.75
CA SER A 147 -15.30 30.70 -1.08
C SER A 147 -16.50 30.87 -0.15
N ARG A 148 -17.57 30.09 -0.33
CA ARG A 148 -18.81 30.20 0.42
C ARG A 148 -18.82 29.33 1.66
N HIS A 149 -18.44 28.04 1.50
CA HIS A 149 -18.49 27.03 2.55
C HIS A 149 -17.17 26.24 2.59
N PRO A 150 -16.04 26.88 2.96
CA PRO A 150 -14.76 26.18 2.98
C PRO A 150 -14.73 25.14 4.08
N GLU A 151 -14.18 23.97 3.76
CA GLU A 151 -13.90 22.96 4.79
C GLU A 151 -12.82 23.47 5.76
N LEU A 152 -13.10 23.32 7.04
CA LEU A 152 -12.18 23.70 8.12
C LEU A 152 -11.75 22.49 8.98
N ASN A 153 -12.46 21.39 8.88
CA ASN A 153 -12.27 20.21 9.73
C ASN A 153 -11.92 18.99 8.87
N TYR A 154 -10.72 18.48 9.04
CA TYR A 154 -10.21 17.29 8.34
C TYR A 154 -10.02 16.17 9.35
N VAL A 155 -10.61 15.02 9.11
CA VAL A 155 -10.55 13.89 10.05
C VAL A 155 -9.82 12.72 9.43
N VAL A 156 -8.74 12.28 10.07
CA VAL A 156 -8.04 11.03 9.74
C VAL A 156 -8.50 9.96 10.71
N VAL A 157 -9.02 8.85 10.21
CA VAL A 157 -9.47 7.73 11.03
C VAL A 157 -8.47 6.58 10.93
N GLY A 158 -7.87 6.24 12.08
CA GLY A 158 -6.86 5.19 12.20
C GLY A 158 -5.52 5.70 12.70
N GLY A 159 -5.11 5.25 13.86
CA GLY A 159 -3.81 5.59 14.47
C GLY A 159 -2.68 4.61 14.12
N GLY A 160 -2.82 3.84 13.05
CA GLY A 160 -1.77 3.01 12.47
C GLY A 160 -0.73 3.84 11.70
N PRO A 161 0.30 3.21 11.10
CA PRO A 161 1.34 3.91 10.36
C PRO A 161 0.79 4.88 9.32
N THR A 162 -0.08 4.41 8.44
CA THR A 162 -0.67 5.20 7.36
C THR A 162 -1.43 6.45 7.86
N GLY A 163 -2.25 6.30 8.91
CA GLY A 163 -3.00 7.44 9.47
C GLY A 163 -2.10 8.44 10.17
N VAL A 164 -1.05 7.98 10.82
CA VAL A 164 -0.03 8.84 11.45
C VAL A 164 0.75 9.64 10.38
N GLU A 165 1.14 9.00 9.29
CA GLU A 165 1.80 9.61 8.14
C GLU A 165 0.90 10.68 7.50
N MET A 166 -0.36 10.34 7.23
CA MET A 166 -1.35 11.27 6.67
C MET A 166 -1.60 12.45 7.59
N ALA A 167 -1.91 12.22 8.86
CA ALA A 167 -2.19 13.28 9.82
C ALA A 167 -0.97 14.19 10.04
N GLY A 168 0.25 13.65 9.91
CA GLY A 168 1.48 14.41 10.02
C GLY A 168 1.78 15.29 8.79
N SER A 169 1.41 14.84 7.60
CA SER A 169 1.72 15.54 6.33
C SER A 169 0.63 16.53 5.91
N LEU A 170 -0.61 16.26 6.28
CA LEU A 170 -1.79 17.04 5.89
C LEU A 170 -1.70 18.54 6.26
N PRO A 171 -1.24 18.94 7.47
CA PRO A 171 -1.13 20.37 7.82
C PRO A 171 -0.26 21.18 6.84
N HIS A 172 0.88 20.62 6.47
CA HIS A 172 1.81 21.25 5.54
C HIS A 172 1.22 21.34 4.14
N TYR A 173 0.58 20.29 3.65
CA TYR A 173 -0.05 20.25 2.34
C TYR A 173 -1.19 21.26 2.21
N LEU A 174 -2.10 21.30 3.17
CA LEU A 174 -3.21 22.26 3.18
C LEU A 174 -2.71 23.72 3.17
N GLU A 175 -1.67 23.99 3.92
CA GLU A 175 -1.04 25.34 3.91
C GLU A 175 -0.37 25.66 2.56
N THR A 176 0.24 24.67 1.90
CA THR A 176 0.82 24.82 0.57
C THR A 176 -0.25 25.13 -0.47
N VAL A 177 -1.37 24.35 -0.48
CA VAL A 177 -2.51 24.61 -1.37
C VAL A 177 -3.07 26.02 -1.11
N ARG A 178 -3.27 26.40 0.16
CA ARG A 178 -3.76 27.72 0.54
C ARG A 178 -2.88 28.84 -0.05
N ARG A 179 -1.55 28.74 0.08
CA ARG A 179 -0.60 29.73 -0.44
C ARG A 179 -0.62 29.80 -1.97
N ASN A 180 -0.60 28.65 -2.63
CA ASN A 180 -0.60 28.58 -4.10
C ASN A 180 -1.85 29.21 -4.71
N HIS A 181 -2.99 29.07 -4.05
CA HIS A 181 -4.26 29.66 -4.46
C HIS A 181 -4.54 31.05 -3.88
N LYS A 182 -3.58 31.63 -3.11
CA LYS A 182 -3.74 32.96 -2.46
C LYS A 182 -5.01 33.05 -1.61
N LEU A 183 -5.42 31.93 -0.99
CA LEU A 183 -6.61 31.89 -0.15
C LEU A 183 -6.36 32.60 1.19
N PRO A 184 -7.40 33.20 1.81
CA PRO A 184 -7.26 33.85 3.10
C PRO A 184 -6.80 32.84 4.15
N HIS A 185 -6.07 33.34 5.16
CA HIS A 185 -5.67 32.51 6.30
C HIS A 185 -6.91 32.10 7.08
N ARG A 186 -7.09 30.77 7.24
CA ARG A 186 -8.16 30.16 8.03
C ARG A 186 -7.54 29.16 8.99
N LYS A 187 -8.09 29.07 10.19
CA LYS A 187 -7.65 28.09 11.15
C LYS A 187 -8.24 26.73 10.76
N LEU A 188 -7.39 25.86 10.23
CA LEU A 188 -7.76 24.48 9.88
C LEU A 188 -7.60 23.58 11.10
N HIS A 189 -8.51 22.64 11.26
CA HIS A 189 -8.50 21.64 12.32
C HIS A 189 -8.25 20.26 11.70
N ILE A 190 -7.24 19.56 12.21
CA ILE A 190 -6.91 18.21 11.78
C ILE A 190 -7.03 17.31 12.99
N ASP A 191 -7.96 16.38 12.92
CA ASP A 191 -8.28 15.43 13.97
C ASP A 191 -7.84 14.03 13.57
N LEU A 192 -7.15 13.31 14.46
CA LEU A 192 -6.82 11.91 14.31
C LEU A 192 -7.60 11.08 15.29
N VAL A 193 -8.48 10.22 14.80
CA VAL A 193 -9.37 9.35 15.58
C VAL A 193 -8.83 7.92 15.58
N GLU A 194 -8.67 7.33 16.77
CA GLU A 194 -8.15 5.98 16.97
C GLU A 194 -8.98 5.24 18.04
N ALA A 195 -9.44 4.04 17.70
CA ALA A 195 -10.21 3.19 18.61
C ALA A 195 -9.37 2.63 19.76
N SER A 196 -8.09 2.36 19.53
CA SER A 196 -7.16 1.84 20.53
C SER A 196 -6.79 2.90 21.58
N PRO A 197 -6.28 2.49 22.76
CA PRO A 197 -5.86 3.43 23.82
C PRO A 197 -4.67 4.33 23.42
N ARG A 198 -3.93 4.00 22.37
CA ARG A 198 -2.76 4.76 21.91
C ARG A 198 -2.56 4.62 20.39
N LEU A 199 -1.87 5.58 19.80
CA LEU A 199 -1.40 5.48 18.41
C LEU A 199 -0.37 4.36 18.28
N LEU A 200 -0.25 3.78 17.08
CA LEU A 200 0.69 2.72 16.76
C LEU A 200 0.65 1.58 17.80
N PRO A 201 -0.50 0.92 18.01
CA PRO A 201 -0.67 -0.04 19.10
C PRO A 201 0.25 -1.25 19.00
N ARG A 202 0.76 -1.56 17.80
CA ARG A 202 1.71 -2.66 17.55
C ARG A 202 3.17 -2.28 17.78
N SER A 203 3.51 -0.99 17.80
CA SER A 203 4.87 -0.49 18.08
C SER A 203 5.12 -0.35 19.58
N HIS A 204 6.39 -0.23 19.95
CA HIS A 204 6.76 0.02 21.34
C HIS A 204 6.18 1.34 21.86
N GLU A 205 5.86 1.40 23.15
CA GLU A 205 5.19 2.56 23.77
C GLU A 205 5.99 3.87 23.61
N SER A 206 7.32 3.82 23.65
CA SER A 206 8.16 5.01 23.43
C SER A 206 7.98 5.64 22.06
N ILE A 207 7.81 4.81 21.02
CA ILE A 207 7.51 5.24 19.64
C ILE A 207 6.14 5.91 19.59
N SER A 208 5.12 5.27 20.18
CA SER A 208 3.77 5.85 20.28
C SER A 208 3.79 7.23 20.95
N LYS A 209 4.51 7.36 22.09
CA LYS A 209 4.66 8.64 22.80
C LYS A 209 5.39 9.71 21.99
N ALA A 210 6.46 9.34 21.28
CA ALA A 210 7.23 10.27 20.43
C ALA A 210 6.36 10.79 19.27
N VAL A 211 5.66 9.89 18.57
CA VAL A 211 4.76 10.21 17.47
C VAL A 211 3.60 11.08 17.93
N THR A 212 2.94 10.74 19.05
CA THR A 212 1.86 11.54 19.63
C THR A 212 2.32 12.97 19.94
N ARG A 213 3.52 13.12 20.53
CA ARG A 213 4.11 14.43 20.81
C ARG A 213 4.40 15.23 19.53
N ARG A 214 4.90 14.55 18.49
CA ARG A 214 5.19 15.17 17.20
C ARG A 214 3.92 15.64 16.51
N LEU A 215 2.88 14.84 16.42
CA LEU A 215 1.58 15.20 15.84
C LEU A 215 0.95 16.41 16.54
N ARG A 216 0.97 16.42 17.88
CA ARG A 216 0.48 17.58 18.64
C ARG A 216 1.26 18.86 18.35
N LYS A 217 2.58 18.78 18.12
CA LYS A 217 3.40 19.92 17.71
C LYS A 217 3.04 20.43 16.31
N LEU A 218 2.53 19.54 15.44
CA LEU A 218 2.03 19.90 14.11
C LEU A 218 0.58 20.44 14.13
N GLY A 219 -0.03 20.56 15.33
CA GLY A 219 -1.39 21.06 15.48
C GLY A 219 -2.48 20.00 15.34
N VAL A 220 -2.13 18.73 15.21
CA VAL A 220 -3.09 17.62 15.10
C VAL A 220 -3.68 17.31 16.48
N LYS A 221 -5.01 17.31 16.56
CA LYS A 221 -5.76 16.88 17.74
C LYS A 221 -5.99 15.38 17.68
N ILE A 222 -5.77 14.68 18.79
CA ILE A 222 -5.75 13.22 18.82
C ILE A 222 -6.83 12.73 19.78
N PHE A 223 -7.71 11.87 19.26
CA PHE A 223 -8.77 11.19 19.99
C PHE A 223 -8.46 9.68 20.02
N THR A 224 -8.01 9.18 21.14
CA THR A 224 -7.84 7.74 21.39
C THR A 224 -9.03 7.15 22.11
N LYS A 225 -9.18 5.82 22.13
CA LYS A 225 -10.36 5.12 22.69
C LYS A 225 -11.68 5.61 22.08
N THR A 226 -11.62 6.01 20.80
CA THR A 226 -12.73 6.63 20.09
C THR A 226 -13.01 5.82 18.83
N ALA A 227 -14.13 5.12 18.80
CA ALA A 227 -14.58 4.34 17.67
C ALA A 227 -15.53 5.17 16.78
N VAL A 228 -15.38 5.03 15.47
CA VAL A 228 -16.33 5.56 14.48
C VAL A 228 -17.55 4.65 14.45
N GLN A 229 -18.74 5.24 14.39
CA GLN A 229 -20.03 4.56 14.41
C GLN A 229 -20.83 4.76 13.13
N GLY A 230 -20.52 5.79 12.35
CA GLY A 230 -21.17 6.10 11.09
C GLY A 230 -20.61 7.37 10.46
N GLU A 231 -20.95 7.60 9.21
CA GLU A 231 -20.61 8.81 8.45
C GLU A 231 -21.80 9.26 7.61
N THR A 232 -22.00 10.56 7.54
CA THR A 232 -22.96 11.21 6.65
C THR A 232 -22.23 12.16 5.70
N ALA A 233 -22.94 12.81 4.79
CA ALA A 233 -22.32 13.79 3.90
C ALA A 233 -21.62 14.96 4.66
N ASP A 234 -22.09 15.29 5.86
CA ASP A 234 -21.68 16.48 6.60
C ASP A 234 -21.03 16.18 7.95
N SER A 235 -20.97 14.92 8.36
CA SER A 235 -20.46 14.59 9.70
C SER A 235 -19.97 13.16 9.86
N LEU A 236 -18.99 12.99 10.75
CA LEU A 236 -18.52 11.70 11.25
C LEU A 236 -19.11 11.45 12.65
N ILE A 237 -19.73 10.30 12.88
CA ILE A 237 -20.31 9.93 14.16
C ILE A 237 -19.27 9.20 15.00
N ILE A 238 -18.88 9.78 16.13
CA ILE A 238 -17.93 9.22 17.08
C ILE A 238 -18.50 9.28 18.51
N ASN A 239 -18.48 8.16 19.23
CA ASN A 239 -19.02 8.08 20.61
C ASN A 239 -20.43 8.70 20.75
N GLY A 240 -21.31 8.46 19.78
CA GLY A 240 -22.69 8.99 19.76
C GLY A 240 -22.82 10.50 19.48
N LYS A 241 -21.73 11.17 19.07
CA LYS A 241 -21.72 12.61 18.74
C LYS A 241 -21.29 12.82 17.30
N ALA A 242 -21.93 13.79 16.63
CA ALA A 242 -21.56 14.22 15.29
C ALA A 242 -20.38 15.19 15.36
N LEU A 243 -19.31 14.87 14.66
CA LEU A 243 -18.19 15.76 14.38
C LEU A 243 -18.39 16.30 12.95
N GLN A 244 -18.67 17.60 12.82
CA GLN A 244 -18.93 18.24 11.55
C GLN A 244 -17.67 18.23 10.68
N THR A 245 -17.72 17.59 9.53
CA THR A 245 -16.67 17.48 8.53
C THR A 245 -17.23 16.90 7.24
N HIS A 246 -16.71 17.35 6.10
CA HIS A 246 -16.96 16.76 4.77
C HIS A 246 -15.75 15.96 4.29
N THR A 247 -14.66 15.91 5.08
CA THR A 247 -13.41 15.28 4.70
C THR A 247 -12.96 14.26 5.75
N VAL A 248 -13.29 13.02 5.53
CA VAL A 248 -12.83 11.88 6.34
C VAL A 248 -11.87 11.03 5.53
N ILE A 249 -10.65 10.84 6.03
CA ILE A 249 -9.63 9.99 5.44
C ILE A 249 -9.61 8.66 6.20
N TRP A 250 -10.07 7.59 5.56
CA TRP A 250 -10.17 6.27 6.18
C TRP A 250 -8.87 5.48 6.00
N THR A 251 -8.16 5.26 7.07
CA THR A 251 -6.91 4.48 7.13
C THR A 251 -7.00 3.30 8.10
N SER A 252 -8.19 3.02 8.63
CA SER A 252 -8.47 2.07 9.71
C SER A 252 -8.94 0.72 9.22
N GLY A 253 -8.17 -0.02 8.60
CA GLY A 253 -8.55 -1.40 8.35
C GLY A 253 -8.33 -1.86 6.93
N VAL A 254 -7.86 -3.09 6.88
CA VAL A 254 -7.64 -3.84 5.65
C VAL A 254 -8.28 -5.20 5.80
N ALA A 255 -8.84 -5.69 4.72
CA ALA A 255 -9.34 -7.05 4.60
C ALA A 255 -8.49 -7.82 3.58
N ASN A 256 -8.51 -9.13 3.68
CA ASN A 256 -7.94 -9.96 2.64
C ASN A 256 -8.74 -9.77 1.33
N ASN A 257 -8.07 -9.99 0.20
CA ASN A 257 -8.74 -9.89 -1.10
C ASN A 257 -9.90 -10.90 -1.20
N PRO A 258 -11.10 -10.51 -1.65
CA PRO A 258 -12.27 -11.38 -1.75
C PRO A 258 -12.02 -12.66 -2.57
N PHE A 259 -11.10 -12.60 -3.52
CA PHE A 259 -10.68 -13.74 -4.34
C PHE A 259 -10.45 -15.02 -3.53
N PHE A 260 -9.83 -14.92 -2.37
CA PHE A 260 -9.51 -16.11 -1.56
C PHE A 260 -10.76 -16.77 -0.99
N LYS A 261 -11.71 -15.99 -0.48
CA LYS A 261 -12.99 -16.51 0.02
C LYS A 261 -13.85 -17.07 -1.13
N GLU A 262 -13.94 -16.34 -2.23
CA GLU A 262 -14.72 -16.71 -3.43
C GLU A 262 -14.19 -17.98 -4.10
N ASN A 263 -12.87 -18.26 -3.95
CA ASN A 263 -12.24 -19.45 -4.49
C ASN A 263 -11.95 -20.52 -3.43
N ALA A 264 -12.64 -20.46 -2.27
CA ALA A 264 -12.64 -21.50 -1.23
C ALA A 264 -11.24 -21.87 -0.70
N PHE A 265 -10.35 -20.91 -0.51
CA PHE A 265 -9.10 -21.14 0.23
C PHE A 265 -9.37 -21.36 1.72
N SER A 266 -8.49 -22.12 2.39
CA SER A 266 -8.52 -22.26 3.84
C SER A 266 -8.10 -20.95 4.49
N LEU A 267 -8.99 -20.32 5.29
CA LEU A 267 -8.79 -19.00 5.88
C LEU A 267 -8.76 -19.07 7.40
N THR A 268 -7.92 -18.24 8.00
CA THR A 268 -7.96 -17.96 9.45
C THR A 268 -9.22 -17.15 9.80
N GLU A 269 -9.53 -17.03 11.09
CA GLU A 269 -10.60 -16.13 11.59
C GLU A 269 -10.44 -14.68 11.14
N ARG A 270 -9.20 -14.24 10.87
CA ARG A 270 -8.88 -12.90 10.36
C ARG A 270 -8.93 -12.83 8.84
N GLY A 271 -9.36 -13.89 8.15
CA GLY A 271 -9.47 -13.97 6.71
C GLY A 271 -8.14 -14.13 5.97
N LYS A 272 -7.04 -14.45 6.65
CA LYS A 272 -5.74 -14.75 6.01
C LYS A 272 -5.72 -16.18 5.51
N VAL A 273 -5.01 -16.45 4.43
CA VAL A 273 -4.83 -17.81 3.90
C VAL A 273 -3.82 -18.56 4.75
N HIS A 274 -4.19 -19.77 5.17
CA HIS A 274 -3.24 -20.69 5.83
C HIS A 274 -2.18 -21.13 4.84
N VAL A 275 -0.91 -21.02 5.24
CA VAL A 275 0.23 -21.51 4.47
C VAL A 275 1.15 -22.36 5.36
N ASP A 276 1.88 -23.27 4.72
CA ASP A 276 2.92 -24.06 5.38
C ASP A 276 4.25 -23.29 5.50
N GLU A 277 5.29 -23.96 5.97
CA GLU A 277 6.64 -23.41 6.10
C GLU A 277 7.34 -23.05 4.78
N TYR A 278 6.72 -23.39 3.65
CA TYR A 278 7.20 -23.02 2.30
C TYR A 278 6.36 -21.92 1.66
N LEU A 279 5.41 -21.31 2.40
CA LEU A 279 4.40 -20.37 1.92
C LEU A 279 3.43 -21.00 0.90
N CYS A 280 3.30 -22.31 0.94
CA CYS A 280 2.39 -23.08 0.10
C CYS A 280 1.02 -23.23 0.81
N ALA A 281 -0.05 -22.81 0.14
CA ALA A 281 -1.42 -22.95 0.63
C ALA A 281 -2.05 -24.28 0.20
N GLU A 282 -1.73 -24.73 -1.00
CA GLU A 282 -2.19 -25.96 -1.62
C GLU A 282 -1.08 -26.46 -2.56
N PRO A 283 -1.06 -27.75 -2.97
CA PRO A 283 -0.05 -28.23 -3.93
C PRO A 283 0.08 -27.29 -5.14
N GLN A 284 1.31 -26.82 -5.38
CA GLN A 284 1.67 -25.91 -6.48
C GLN A 284 1.07 -24.49 -6.38
N ILE A 285 0.41 -24.11 -5.26
CA ILE A 285 -0.19 -22.81 -5.06
C ILE A 285 0.44 -22.12 -3.85
N PHE A 286 1.18 -21.04 -4.09
CA PHE A 286 1.85 -20.23 -3.09
C PHE A 286 1.09 -18.91 -2.86
N VAL A 287 1.03 -18.45 -1.60
CA VAL A 287 0.34 -17.19 -1.24
C VAL A 287 1.29 -16.27 -0.50
N LEU A 288 1.46 -15.05 -1.01
CA LEU A 288 2.48 -14.09 -0.57
C LEU A 288 1.89 -12.85 0.11
N GLY A 289 2.70 -12.21 0.93
CA GLY A 289 2.50 -10.86 1.45
C GLY A 289 1.29 -10.74 2.37
N ASP A 290 0.45 -9.73 2.09
CA ASP A 290 -0.72 -9.42 2.91
C ASP A 290 -1.74 -10.54 3.00
N ASN A 291 -1.68 -11.51 2.11
CA ASN A 291 -2.71 -12.52 1.96
C ASN A 291 -2.50 -13.76 2.84
N ASN A 292 -1.26 -14.09 3.20
CA ASN A 292 -0.95 -15.26 4.03
C ASN A 292 -0.99 -14.96 5.53
N ASP A 293 -1.04 -16.00 6.37
CA ASP A 293 -1.01 -15.93 7.84
C ASP A 293 0.40 -15.95 8.44
N GLY A 294 1.42 -15.82 7.60
CA GLY A 294 2.81 -15.79 8.01
C GLY A 294 3.13 -14.65 8.97
N LYS A 295 4.15 -14.86 9.78
CA LYS A 295 4.64 -13.85 10.72
C LYS A 295 5.09 -12.59 9.97
N TYR A 296 4.65 -11.43 10.45
CA TYR A 296 4.88 -10.09 9.86
C TYR A 296 4.17 -9.85 8.51
N SER A 297 3.20 -10.67 8.12
CA SER A 297 2.33 -10.39 6.97
C SER A 297 1.67 -9.01 7.11
N GLY A 298 1.51 -8.30 5.98
CA GLY A 298 0.93 -6.95 5.94
C GLY A 298 1.95 -5.82 5.79
N LEU A 299 3.20 -6.14 5.42
CA LEU A 299 4.28 -5.18 5.19
C LEU A 299 4.90 -5.39 3.81
N ALA A 300 5.24 -4.30 3.13
CA ALA A 300 5.92 -4.34 1.82
C ALA A 300 7.23 -5.15 1.88
N GLN A 301 8.04 -4.93 2.91
CA GLN A 301 9.30 -5.66 3.13
C GLN A 301 9.08 -7.18 3.26
N THR A 302 8.04 -7.60 3.98
CA THR A 302 7.71 -9.02 4.10
C THR A 302 7.27 -9.60 2.76
N ALA A 303 6.44 -8.87 2.00
CA ALA A 303 5.99 -9.31 0.69
C ALA A 303 7.15 -9.47 -0.31
N LEU A 304 8.16 -8.58 -0.29
CA LEU A 304 9.38 -8.73 -1.09
C LEU A 304 10.15 -10.00 -0.72
N LEU A 305 10.37 -10.22 0.59
CA LEU A 305 11.07 -11.41 1.09
C LEU A 305 10.31 -12.72 0.76
N ASP A 306 8.99 -12.69 0.82
CA ASP A 306 8.16 -13.84 0.44
C ASP A 306 8.33 -14.16 -1.05
N GLY A 307 8.33 -13.12 -1.92
CA GLY A 307 8.53 -13.29 -3.36
C GLY A 307 9.89 -13.86 -3.73
N GLU A 308 10.95 -13.32 -3.13
CA GLU A 308 12.32 -13.81 -3.26
C GLU A 308 12.45 -15.27 -2.79
N PHE A 309 11.87 -15.58 -1.64
CA PHE A 309 11.93 -16.91 -1.03
C PHE A 309 11.23 -17.96 -1.89
N VAL A 310 9.99 -17.69 -2.35
CA VAL A 310 9.24 -18.66 -3.18
C VAL A 310 9.96 -18.87 -4.51
N ALA A 311 10.43 -17.82 -5.16
CA ALA A 311 11.18 -17.93 -6.40
C ALA A 311 12.46 -18.78 -6.21
N ALA A 312 13.24 -18.53 -5.14
CA ALA A 312 14.44 -19.31 -4.84
C ALA A 312 14.13 -20.79 -4.58
N ASN A 313 13.02 -21.10 -3.90
CA ASN A 313 12.61 -22.49 -3.67
C ASN A 313 12.12 -23.18 -4.95
N LEU A 314 11.45 -22.48 -5.86
CA LEU A 314 11.07 -23.03 -7.17
C LEU A 314 12.32 -23.41 -7.99
N VAL A 315 13.35 -22.55 -7.99
CA VAL A 315 14.64 -22.85 -8.64
C VAL A 315 15.27 -24.10 -8.03
N ARG A 316 15.31 -24.21 -6.69
CA ARG A 316 15.84 -25.39 -5.99
C ARG A 316 15.12 -26.69 -6.38
N LEU A 317 13.79 -26.64 -6.40
CA LEU A 317 12.97 -27.79 -6.77
C LEU A 317 13.24 -28.22 -8.22
N PHE A 318 13.45 -27.26 -9.11
CA PHE A 318 13.77 -27.55 -10.50
C PHE A 318 15.18 -28.14 -10.65
N ASP A 319 16.13 -27.66 -9.85
CA ASP A 319 17.52 -28.18 -9.79
C ASP A 319 17.61 -29.51 -9.01
N ASN A 320 16.47 -30.12 -8.59
CA ASN A 320 16.38 -31.31 -7.74
C ASN A 320 17.03 -31.15 -6.36
N GLU A 321 17.09 -29.92 -5.85
CA GLU A 321 17.50 -29.62 -4.48
C GLU A 321 16.31 -29.61 -3.52
N GLN A 322 16.58 -29.82 -2.22
CA GLN A 322 15.55 -29.72 -1.19
C GLN A 322 15.14 -28.25 -0.98
N PRO A 323 13.84 -27.96 -0.90
CA PRO A 323 13.37 -26.62 -0.56
C PRO A 323 13.78 -26.25 0.87
N LYS A 324 13.98 -24.96 1.14
CA LYS A 324 14.27 -24.43 2.48
C LYS A 324 12.98 -23.97 3.15
N ALA A 325 12.89 -24.16 4.47
CA ALA A 325 11.79 -23.58 5.25
C ALA A 325 11.94 -22.05 5.38
N TYR A 326 10.81 -21.34 5.33
CA TYR A 326 10.76 -19.88 5.45
C TYR A 326 11.14 -19.40 6.84
N LYS A 327 12.08 -18.47 6.91
CA LYS A 327 12.51 -17.85 8.17
C LYS A 327 12.16 -16.35 8.12
N PRO A 328 11.01 -15.94 8.71
CA PRO A 328 10.58 -14.55 8.66
C PRO A 328 11.60 -13.65 9.33
N LYS A 329 12.03 -12.60 8.65
CA LYS A 329 12.92 -11.57 9.19
C LYS A 329 12.13 -10.50 9.94
N LEU A 330 12.67 -10.02 11.07
CA LEU A 330 12.06 -8.91 11.79
C LEU A 330 12.13 -7.63 10.93
N PRO A 331 10.98 -7.02 10.59
CA PRO A 331 10.99 -5.81 9.77
C PRO A 331 11.50 -4.60 10.54
N VAL A 332 12.10 -3.67 9.81
CA VAL A 332 12.44 -2.34 10.33
C VAL A 332 11.24 -1.42 10.08
N SER A 333 10.73 -0.80 11.13
CA SER A 333 9.65 0.17 11.03
C SER A 333 10.21 1.59 11.04
N VAL A 334 9.95 2.35 9.98
CA VAL A 334 10.33 3.76 9.87
C VAL A 334 9.09 4.55 9.45
N ILE A 335 8.55 5.34 10.37
CA ILE A 335 7.26 6.03 10.21
C ILE A 335 7.51 7.54 10.17
N PRO A 336 7.42 8.19 9.01
CA PRO A 336 7.53 9.63 8.89
C PRO A 336 6.30 10.35 9.48
N VAL A 337 6.54 11.51 10.12
CA VAL A 337 5.47 12.33 10.72
C VAL A 337 5.73 13.80 10.43
N GLY A 338 5.19 14.25 9.30
CA GLY A 338 5.44 15.58 8.77
C GLY A 338 6.88 15.75 8.28
N PRO A 339 7.28 16.99 7.95
CA PRO A 339 8.59 17.28 7.37
C PRO A 339 9.75 16.90 8.29
N ASP A 340 10.83 16.38 7.71
CA ASP A 340 12.14 16.15 8.34
C ASP A 340 12.15 15.36 9.64
N TRP A 341 11.15 14.50 9.85
CA TRP A 341 11.03 13.72 11.08
C TRP A 341 10.43 12.35 10.83
N ALA A 342 11.06 11.31 11.34
CA ALA A 342 10.48 9.97 11.40
C ALA A 342 10.77 9.28 12.73
N ALA A 343 9.90 8.35 13.11
CA ALA A 343 10.12 7.43 14.23
C ALA A 343 10.63 6.10 13.69
N VAL A 344 11.66 5.55 14.34
CA VAL A 344 12.33 4.32 13.94
C VAL A 344 12.23 3.29 15.05
N GLU A 345 11.82 2.07 14.66
CA GLU A 345 11.88 0.88 15.51
C GLU A 345 12.58 -0.25 14.76
N TRP A 346 13.78 -0.60 15.24
CA TRP A 346 14.62 -1.64 14.66
C TRP A 346 15.06 -2.61 15.77
N GLY A 347 14.28 -3.64 15.95
CA GLY A 347 14.47 -4.58 17.07
C GLY A 347 14.39 -3.87 18.43
N LYS A 348 15.51 -3.77 19.12
CA LYS A 348 15.63 -3.06 20.41
C LYS A 348 16.01 -1.57 20.27
N ILE A 349 16.45 -1.17 19.08
CA ILE A 349 16.89 0.21 18.80
C ILE A 349 15.66 1.06 18.47
N ARG A 350 15.50 2.18 19.15
CA ARG A 350 14.39 3.12 18.97
C ARG A 350 14.86 4.54 19.06
N PHE A 351 14.58 5.32 18.05
CA PHE A 351 14.89 6.75 18.01
C PHE A 351 13.91 7.49 17.09
N SER A 352 13.99 8.81 17.06
CA SER A 352 13.15 9.63 16.20
C SER A 352 13.80 10.98 15.93
N GLY A 353 13.32 11.68 14.90
CA GLY A 353 13.85 12.98 14.50
C GLY A 353 14.44 12.98 13.11
N LYS A 354 15.34 13.91 12.83
CA LYS A 354 16.00 14.06 11.51
C LYS A 354 16.81 12.81 11.11
N THR A 355 17.48 12.16 12.06
CA THR A 355 18.20 10.89 11.81
C THR A 355 17.24 9.78 11.36
N GLY A 356 16.04 9.72 11.95
CA GLY A 356 14.99 8.81 11.51
C GLY A 356 14.52 9.13 10.10
N TRP A 357 14.37 10.41 9.76
CA TRP A 357 14.00 10.84 8.41
C TRP A 357 15.07 10.47 7.37
N LEU A 358 16.36 10.65 7.68
CA LEU A 358 17.44 10.20 6.80
C LEU A 358 17.40 8.69 6.57
N LEU A 359 17.12 7.90 7.64
CA LEU A 359 16.96 6.46 7.50
C LEU A 359 15.73 6.10 6.65
N ARG A 360 14.63 6.85 6.77
CA ARG A 360 13.46 6.68 5.91
C ARG A 360 13.82 6.87 4.44
N SER A 361 14.52 7.95 4.14
CA SER A 361 14.97 8.25 2.77
C SER A 361 15.86 7.14 2.20
N ALA A 362 16.81 6.62 3.01
CA ALA A 362 17.64 5.49 2.61
C ALA A 362 16.82 4.19 2.40
N ALA A 363 15.81 3.94 3.26
CA ALA A 363 14.92 2.79 3.13
C ALA A 363 14.07 2.86 1.85
N ASP A 364 13.62 4.05 1.45
CA ASP A 364 12.89 4.24 0.19
C ASP A 364 13.81 3.96 -1.02
N TRP A 365 15.08 4.42 -0.99
CA TRP A 365 16.05 4.09 -2.04
C TRP A 365 16.27 2.57 -2.16
N ILE A 366 16.44 1.86 -1.04
CA ILE A 366 16.55 0.40 -1.02
C ILE A 366 15.28 -0.24 -1.60
N GLY A 367 14.09 0.22 -1.18
CA GLY A 367 12.82 -0.32 -1.65
C GLY A 367 12.59 -0.13 -3.16
N PHE A 368 13.07 0.96 -3.75
CA PHE A 368 13.08 1.13 -5.20
C PHE A 368 14.09 0.19 -5.87
N HIS A 369 15.27 0.03 -5.27
CA HIS A 369 16.31 -0.88 -5.79
C HIS A 369 15.88 -2.36 -5.76
N ASP A 370 15.02 -2.75 -4.85
CA ASP A 370 14.47 -4.12 -4.79
C ASP A 370 13.65 -4.50 -6.03
N VAL A 371 13.16 -3.51 -6.78
CA VAL A 371 12.31 -3.72 -7.98
C VAL A 371 12.91 -3.15 -9.26
N GLU A 372 13.82 -2.17 -9.18
CA GLU A 372 14.44 -1.50 -10.32
C GLU A 372 15.97 -1.58 -10.29
N PRO A 373 16.66 -1.44 -11.45
CA PRO A 373 18.10 -1.26 -11.50
C PRO A 373 18.55 -0.02 -10.72
N VAL A 374 19.77 -0.04 -10.15
CA VAL A 374 20.32 1.02 -9.27
C VAL A 374 20.12 2.43 -9.82
N TRP A 375 20.37 2.64 -11.12
CA TRP A 375 20.27 3.97 -11.74
C TRP A 375 18.82 4.47 -11.82
N LYS A 376 17.84 3.60 -12.14
CA LYS A 376 16.41 3.93 -12.11
C LYS A 376 15.90 4.13 -10.70
N ALA A 377 16.27 3.25 -9.77
CA ALA A 377 15.94 3.39 -8.36
C ALA A 377 16.44 4.72 -7.79
N THR A 378 17.64 5.17 -8.20
CA THR A 378 18.19 6.46 -7.78
C THR A 378 17.41 7.63 -8.40
N GLU A 379 17.05 7.56 -9.68
CA GLU A 379 16.20 8.56 -10.32
C GLU A 379 14.82 8.66 -9.63
N GLN A 380 14.20 7.51 -9.35
CA GLN A 380 12.92 7.41 -8.66
C GLN A 380 13.01 7.98 -7.23
N TRP A 381 14.10 7.69 -6.54
CA TRP A 381 14.37 8.24 -5.22
C TRP A 381 14.52 9.76 -5.23
N PHE A 382 15.23 10.32 -6.21
CA PHE A 382 15.28 11.78 -6.37
C PHE A 382 13.91 12.39 -6.69
N THR A 383 13.08 11.68 -7.47
CA THR A 383 11.71 12.11 -7.75
C THR A 383 10.85 12.18 -6.48
N SER A 384 11.12 11.34 -5.47
CA SER A 384 10.39 11.36 -4.21
C SER A 384 10.65 12.59 -3.32
N PHE A 385 11.68 13.40 -3.62
CA PHE A 385 11.87 14.72 -3.01
C PHE A 385 11.12 15.82 -3.74
N GLY A 386 10.57 15.55 -4.91
CA GLY A 386 9.78 16.50 -5.68
C GLY A 386 8.44 16.76 -5.01
N ALA A 387 7.95 17.97 -5.16
CA ALA A 387 6.60 18.38 -4.78
C ALA A 387 5.87 18.92 -6.01
N GLU A 388 4.56 18.83 -6.00
CA GLU A 388 3.74 19.51 -7.01
C GLU A 388 3.91 21.03 -6.83
N GLU A 389 4.68 21.66 -7.73
CA GLU A 389 4.87 23.11 -7.74
C GLU A 389 3.58 23.86 -8.05
N ASP A 390 2.76 23.26 -8.94
CA ASP A 390 1.44 23.77 -9.32
C ASP A 390 0.36 22.73 -9.02
N CYS A 391 -0.83 23.21 -8.67
CA CYS A 391 -1.99 22.35 -8.50
C CYS A 391 -2.32 21.64 -9.82
N ALA A 392 -2.14 20.31 -9.87
CA ALA A 392 -2.43 19.49 -11.04
C ALA A 392 -3.89 19.61 -11.51
N ILE A 393 -4.82 19.88 -10.57
CA ILE A 393 -6.25 20.08 -10.85
C ILE A 393 -6.46 21.42 -11.57
N CYS A 394 -5.78 22.48 -11.14
CA CYS A 394 -5.86 23.78 -11.80
C CYS A 394 -5.25 23.77 -13.19
N ARG A 395 -4.13 23.05 -13.39
CA ARG A 395 -3.53 22.87 -14.72
C ARG A 395 -4.49 22.15 -15.69
N ALA A 396 -5.11 21.07 -15.23
CA ALA A 396 -6.09 20.35 -16.04
C ALA A 396 -7.31 21.22 -16.41
N ALA A 397 -7.80 22.03 -15.46
CA ALA A 397 -8.91 22.95 -15.72
C ALA A 397 -8.53 24.10 -16.68
N SER A 398 -7.28 24.54 -16.64
CA SER A 398 -6.77 25.59 -17.56
C SER A 398 -6.57 25.03 -18.98
N ALA A 399 -6.07 23.80 -19.10
CA ALA A 399 -5.89 23.12 -20.39
C ALA A 399 -7.21 22.77 -21.09
N GLN A 400 -8.31 22.61 -20.35
CA GLN A 400 -9.65 22.40 -20.91
C GLN A 400 -10.34 23.69 -21.38
N LYS A 401 -9.84 24.86 -20.96
CA LYS A 401 -10.38 26.17 -21.34
C LYS A 401 -9.59 26.83 -22.49
N ALA A 402 -8.44 26.29 -22.85
CA ALA A 402 -7.63 26.67 -24.00
C ALA A 402 -7.88 25.76 -25.20
#